data_217098db11369e8c7ac48910f75f59e2
#
_entry.id   217098db11369e8c7ac48910f75f59e2
#
_cell.length_a   1.000
_cell.length_b   1.000
_cell.length_c   1.000
_cell.angle_alpha   90.00
_cell.angle_beta   90.00
_cell.angle_gamma   90.00
#
_symmetry.space_group_name_H-M   'P 1'
#
loop_
_entity.id
_entity.type
_entity.pdbx_description
1 polymer ?
#
loop_
_entity_poly.entity_id
_entity_poly.type
_entity_poly.pdbx_seq_one_letter_code
_entity_poly.pdbx_strand_id
1 'polypeptide(L)'
;MTVWIDRDRAFVARRYDYLARHITLFEWLLFVSGKFREQAVATLELKPGDRVLEIGCGTGGNLPPLRAAVGDTGHVYGIDLSAGMLTRARSLVDRHRWRNVTLEHGDVVDYQAPEPLDGVLFGFSYSTMPHHHAVLRRALAQLRPGGRVCVMDATLPPGRWGRMILPLSVWLMKHTLLGNPYIHPWEHVARATVDFQIRHFLFSAYYVCRGTKRTDTQQSSVLEGAFVQSEAAE
;
A
#
# COMPACT_ATOMS: atom_id res chain seq x y z
N MET A 1 13.74 13.96 18.60
CA MET A 1 12.42 14.31 19.16
C MET A 1 11.36 13.86 18.17
N THR A 2 10.87 12.63 18.35
CA THR A 2 9.93 11.98 17.44
C THR A 2 8.55 12.62 17.67
N VAL A 3 8.09 13.44 16.75
CA VAL A 3 6.75 14.02 16.83
C VAL A 3 5.77 12.91 16.44
N TRP A 4 5.38 12.08 17.39
CA TRP A 4 4.25 11.16 17.24
C TRP A 4 2.98 11.99 17.17
N ILE A 5 2.45 12.16 15.98
CA ILE A 5 1.08 12.63 15.82
C ILE A 5 0.25 11.36 15.96
N ASP A 6 -0.30 11.17 17.15
CA ASP A 6 -1.25 10.09 17.41
C ASP A 6 -2.51 10.36 16.59
N ARG A 7 -2.56 9.75 15.40
CA ARG A 7 -3.72 9.80 14.51
C ARG A 7 -4.54 8.58 14.81
N ASP A 8 -5.62 8.76 15.58
CA ASP A 8 -6.58 7.68 15.73
C ASP A 8 -7.29 7.38 14.39
N ARG A 9 -7.83 6.18 14.27
CA ARG A 9 -8.55 5.69 13.08
C ARG A 9 -9.69 6.63 12.69
N ALA A 10 -10.42 7.14 13.67
CA ALA A 10 -11.57 8.02 13.47
C ALA A 10 -11.16 9.40 12.94
N PHE A 11 -10.01 9.92 13.37
CA PHE A 11 -9.44 11.17 12.83
C PHE A 11 -9.07 10.98 11.35
N VAL A 12 -8.40 9.89 11.02
CA VAL A 12 -8.02 9.57 9.63
C VAL A 12 -9.27 9.48 8.76
N ALA A 13 -10.26 8.66 9.15
CA ALA A 13 -11.50 8.46 8.39
C ALA A 13 -12.22 9.78 8.12
N ARG A 14 -12.50 10.59 9.16
CA ARG A 14 -13.20 11.90 9.03
C ARG A 14 -12.48 12.85 8.09
N ARG A 15 -11.14 12.85 8.14
CA ARG A 15 -10.34 13.73 7.29
C ARG A 15 -10.41 13.33 5.82
N TYR A 16 -10.34 12.04 5.52
CA TYR A 16 -10.49 11.52 4.17
C TYR A 16 -11.92 11.73 3.64
N ASP A 17 -12.94 11.58 4.48
CA ASP A 17 -14.34 11.90 4.11
C ASP A 17 -14.50 13.37 3.69
N TYR A 18 -13.93 14.29 4.45
CA TYR A 18 -13.99 15.73 4.11
C TYR A 18 -13.28 16.04 2.80
N LEU A 19 -12.12 15.43 2.57
CA LEU A 19 -11.27 15.69 1.41
C LEU A 19 -11.68 14.87 0.17
N ALA A 20 -12.54 13.89 0.31
CA ALA A 20 -12.99 13.02 -0.79
C ALA A 20 -13.49 13.83 -2.01
N ARG A 21 -14.07 15.01 -1.82
CA ARG A 21 -14.54 15.88 -2.91
C ARG A 21 -13.41 16.43 -3.77
N HIS A 22 -12.24 16.68 -3.17
CA HIS A 22 -11.14 17.40 -3.78
C HIS A 22 -9.94 16.53 -4.10
N ILE A 23 -10.00 15.23 -3.78
CA ILE A 23 -8.86 14.32 -3.92
C ILE A 23 -8.33 14.23 -5.36
N THR A 24 -9.21 14.22 -6.35
CA THR A 24 -8.82 14.15 -7.76
C THR A 24 -8.02 15.37 -8.21
N LEU A 25 -8.41 16.57 -7.75
CA LEU A 25 -7.64 17.79 -8.00
C LEU A 25 -6.29 17.74 -7.30
N PHE A 26 -6.26 17.22 -6.07
CA PHE A 26 -5.04 17.08 -5.28
C PHE A 26 -4.07 16.07 -5.92
N GLU A 27 -4.55 14.92 -6.41
CA GLU A 27 -3.75 13.94 -7.15
C GLU A 27 -3.19 14.53 -8.45
N TRP A 28 -3.98 15.33 -9.15
CA TRP A 28 -3.53 16.04 -10.37
C TRP A 28 -2.42 17.04 -10.05
N LEU A 29 -2.56 17.83 -9.00
CA LEU A 29 -1.53 18.78 -8.53
C LEU A 29 -0.23 18.09 -8.12
N LEU A 30 -0.32 16.87 -7.61
CA LEU A 30 0.82 16.04 -7.20
C LEU A 30 1.39 15.19 -8.35
N PHE A 31 0.95 15.40 -9.59
CA PHE A 31 1.41 14.63 -10.77
C PHE A 31 1.27 13.11 -10.64
N VAL A 32 0.31 12.62 -9.86
CA VAL A 32 0.01 11.19 -9.75
C VAL A 32 -0.68 10.72 -11.04
N SER A 33 0.13 10.32 -12.02
CA SER A 33 -0.37 9.91 -13.34
C SER A 33 -0.90 8.47 -13.36
N GLY A 34 -1.81 8.18 -14.31
CA GLY A 34 -2.25 6.80 -14.56
C GLY A 34 -1.10 5.85 -14.88
N LYS A 35 -0.10 6.30 -15.64
CA LYS A 35 1.11 5.51 -15.96
C LYS A 35 1.90 5.11 -14.72
N PHE A 36 1.98 5.99 -13.71
CA PHE A 36 2.66 5.66 -12.45
C PHE A 36 1.92 4.54 -11.69
N ARG A 37 0.57 4.59 -11.68
CA ARG A 37 -0.28 3.55 -11.10
C ARG A 37 -0.14 2.21 -11.84
N GLU A 38 -0.15 2.25 -13.17
CA GLU A 38 0.08 1.06 -14.01
C GLU A 38 1.44 0.42 -13.74
N GLN A 39 2.50 1.24 -13.61
CA GLN A 39 3.84 0.75 -13.28
C GLN A 39 3.89 0.11 -11.89
N ALA A 40 3.21 0.67 -10.90
CA ALA A 40 3.13 0.07 -9.57
C ALA A 40 2.41 -1.28 -9.60
N VAL A 41 1.27 -1.35 -10.27
CA VAL A 41 0.51 -2.60 -10.43
C VAL A 41 1.33 -3.66 -11.20
N ALA A 42 2.06 -3.26 -12.23
CA ALA A 42 2.90 -4.17 -13.02
C ALA A 42 3.98 -4.86 -12.15
N THR A 43 4.45 -4.22 -11.06
CA THR A 43 5.44 -4.85 -10.17
C THR A 43 4.89 -6.03 -9.37
N LEU A 44 3.57 -6.14 -9.23
CA LEU A 44 2.92 -7.30 -8.61
C LEU A 44 2.95 -8.53 -9.51
N GLU A 45 3.22 -8.36 -10.83
CA GLU A 45 3.25 -9.43 -11.84
C GLU A 45 2.01 -10.33 -11.77
N LEU A 46 0.83 -9.70 -11.61
CA LEU A 46 -0.45 -10.39 -11.57
C LEU A 46 -0.78 -11.02 -12.91
N LYS A 47 -1.53 -12.12 -12.87
CA LYS A 47 -1.99 -12.87 -14.02
C LYS A 47 -3.52 -12.92 -14.05
N PRO A 48 -4.14 -13.14 -15.21
CA PRO A 48 -5.57 -13.46 -15.26
C PRO A 48 -5.93 -14.61 -14.32
N GLY A 49 -6.94 -14.39 -13.48
CA GLY A 49 -7.36 -15.33 -12.44
C GLY A 49 -6.81 -15.03 -11.04
N ASP A 50 -5.81 -14.15 -10.90
CA ASP A 50 -5.22 -13.80 -9.62
C ASP A 50 -6.20 -12.97 -8.75
N ARG A 51 -5.96 -12.99 -7.44
CA ARG A 51 -6.70 -12.21 -6.43
C ARG A 51 -5.79 -11.18 -5.82
N VAL A 52 -6.22 -9.94 -5.81
CA VAL A 52 -5.42 -8.82 -5.29
C VAL A 52 -6.25 -7.98 -4.31
N LEU A 53 -5.61 -7.55 -3.22
CA LEU A 53 -6.20 -6.62 -2.25
C LEU A 53 -5.50 -5.26 -2.36
N GLU A 54 -6.27 -4.21 -2.53
CA GLU A 54 -5.81 -2.83 -2.35
C GLU A 54 -6.20 -2.32 -0.96
N ILE A 55 -5.20 -1.96 -0.17
CA ILE A 55 -5.36 -1.46 1.21
C ILE A 55 -5.30 0.07 1.19
N GLY A 56 -6.41 0.71 1.63
CA GLY A 56 -6.62 2.13 1.48
C GLY A 56 -6.92 2.48 0.03
N CYS A 57 -7.93 1.83 -0.57
CA CYS A 57 -8.24 1.97 -1.99
C CYS A 57 -8.80 3.34 -2.39
N GLY A 58 -9.20 4.16 -1.41
CA GLY A 58 -9.67 5.52 -1.62
C GLY A 58 -10.83 5.61 -2.62
N THR A 59 -10.68 6.48 -3.59
CA THR A 59 -11.67 6.67 -4.68
C THR A 59 -11.56 5.64 -5.80
N GLY A 60 -10.69 4.64 -5.66
CA GLY A 60 -10.52 3.56 -6.62
C GLY A 60 -9.55 3.87 -7.77
N GLY A 61 -8.61 4.79 -7.57
CA GLY A 61 -7.68 5.19 -8.63
C GLY A 61 -6.81 4.06 -9.19
N ASN A 62 -6.53 3.01 -8.42
CA ASN A 62 -5.78 1.84 -8.87
C ASN A 62 -6.69 0.66 -9.32
N LEU A 63 -8.00 0.75 -9.13
CA LEU A 63 -8.91 -0.33 -9.54
C LEU A 63 -8.85 -0.63 -11.04
N PRO A 64 -8.79 0.37 -11.95
CA PRO A 64 -8.69 0.07 -13.38
C PRO A 64 -7.46 -0.77 -13.76
N PRO A 65 -6.21 -0.39 -13.41
CA PRO A 65 -5.04 -1.21 -13.73
C PRO A 65 -5.01 -2.54 -12.97
N LEU A 66 -5.49 -2.63 -11.73
CA LEU A 66 -5.60 -3.90 -10.99
C LEU A 66 -6.57 -4.85 -11.69
N ARG A 67 -7.76 -4.34 -12.03
CA ARG A 67 -8.80 -5.12 -12.72
C ARG A 67 -8.31 -5.60 -14.09
N ALA A 68 -7.60 -4.76 -14.84
CA ALA A 68 -7.00 -5.16 -16.11
C ALA A 68 -5.96 -6.28 -15.94
N ALA A 69 -5.15 -6.23 -14.88
CA ALA A 69 -4.10 -7.22 -14.62
C ALA A 69 -4.68 -8.60 -14.24
N VAL A 70 -5.70 -8.64 -13.38
CA VAL A 70 -6.31 -9.91 -12.96
C VAL A 70 -7.33 -10.47 -13.97
N GLY A 71 -7.75 -9.68 -14.95
CA GLY A 71 -8.71 -10.09 -15.98
C GLY A 71 -10.12 -10.39 -15.43
N ASP A 72 -10.98 -10.99 -16.27
CA ASP A 72 -12.38 -11.28 -15.92
C ASP A 72 -12.51 -12.43 -14.91
N THR A 73 -11.54 -13.32 -14.86
CA THR A 73 -11.53 -14.52 -14.01
C THR A 73 -10.87 -14.30 -12.65
N GLY A 74 -10.10 -13.22 -12.49
CA GLY A 74 -9.51 -12.82 -11.21
C GLY A 74 -10.44 -11.92 -10.41
N HIS A 75 -9.97 -11.48 -9.22
CA HIS A 75 -10.77 -10.63 -8.33
C HIS A 75 -9.94 -9.52 -7.69
N VAL A 76 -10.52 -8.34 -7.58
CA VAL A 76 -9.94 -7.19 -6.88
C VAL A 76 -10.76 -6.91 -5.62
N TYR A 77 -10.10 -6.96 -4.47
CA TYR A 77 -10.66 -6.49 -3.21
C TYR A 77 -10.09 -5.11 -2.89
N GLY A 78 -10.94 -4.20 -2.45
CA GLY A 78 -10.52 -2.88 -1.98
C GLY A 78 -11.09 -2.62 -0.60
N ILE A 79 -10.26 -2.18 0.34
CA ILE A 79 -10.69 -1.80 1.68
C ILE A 79 -10.27 -0.36 1.99
N ASP A 80 -11.16 0.41 2.60
CA ASP A 80 -10.87 1.77 3.05
C ASP A 80 -11.66 2.12 4.32
N LEU A 81 -11.08 2.97 5.18
CA LEU A 81 -11.73 3.49 6.39
C LEU A 81 -12.73 4.62 6.10
N SER A 82 -12.66 5.25 4.93
CA SER A 82 -13.48 6.38 4.56
C SER A 82 -14.69 5.94 3.73
N ALA A 83 -15.89 6.06 4.28
CA ALA A 83 -17.13 5.81 3.56
C ALA A 83 -17.32 6.76 2.37
N GLY A 84 -16.87 8.03 2.51
CA GLY A 84 -16.92 9.02 1.44
C GLY A 84 -16.05 8.68 0.24
N MET A 85 -14.84 8.16 0.48
CA MET A 85 -13.95 7.65 -0.57
C MET A 85 -14.59 6.45 -1.28
N LEU A 86 -15.07 5.47 -0.51
CA LEU A 86 -15.70 4.27 -1.06
C LEU A 86 -16.95 4.54 -1.88
N THR A 87 -17.72 5.58 -1.53
CA THR A 87 -18.88 5.99 -2.35
C THR A 87 -18.44 6.33 -3.78
N ARG A 88 -17.30 6.98 -3.94
CA ARG A 88 -16.74 7.28 -5.27
C ARG A 88 -16.17 6.05 -5.96
N ALA A 89 -15.47 5.20 -5.21
CA ALA A 89 -14.97 3.94 -5.75
C ALA A 89 -16.12 3.04 -6.24
N ARG A 90 -17.22 2.93 -5.47
CA ARG A 90 -18.43 2.21 -5.89
C ARG A 90 -19.03 2.79 -7.18
N SER A 91 -19.16 4.11 -7.27
CA SER A 91 -19.64 4.76 -8.48
C SER A 91 -18.75 4.48 -9.70
N LEU A 92 -17.43 4.30 -9.51
CA LEU A 92 -16.51 3.89 -10.56
C LEU A 92 -16.78 2.44 -10.98
N VAL A 93 -16.90 1.53 -10.02
CA VAL A 93 -17.20 0.10 -10.25
C VAL A 93 -18.53 -0.06 -11.00
N ASP A 94 -19.57 0.64 -10.56
CA ASP A 94 -20.91 0.59 -11.16
C ASP A 94 -20.92 1.12 -12.60
N ARG A 95 -20.26 2.24 -12.85
CA ARG A 95 -20.12 2.84 -14.19
C ARG A 95 -19.48 1.89 -15.19
N HIS A 96 -18.45 1.17 -14.76
CA HIS A 96 -17.74 0.20 -15.58
C HIS A 96 -18.38 -1.20 -15.55
N ARG A 97 -19.41 -1.40 -14.72
CA ARG A 97 -20.09 -2.69 -14.53
C ARG A 97 -19.15 -3.83 -14.15
N TRP A 98 -18.12 -3.54 -13.35
CA TRP A 98 -17.19 -4.57 -12.90
C TRP A 98 -17.84 -5.49 -11.87
N ARG A 99 -17.90 -6.79 -12.18
CA ARG A 99 -18.50 -7.81 -11.31
C ARG A 99 -17.49 -8.51 -10.40
N ASN A 100 -16.23 -8.33 -10.69
CA ASN A 100 -15.11 -8.94 -9.96
C ASN A 100 -14.29 -7.91 -9.16
N VAL A 101 -14.96 -6.88 -8.67
CA VAL A 101 -14.41 -5.90 -7.73
C VAL A 101 -15.33 -5.82 -6.52
N THR A 102 -14.78 -6.09 -5.33
CA THR A 102 -15.49 -6.00 -4.05
C THR A 102 -14.86 -4.88 -3.21
N LEU A 103 -15.70 -3.98 -2.70
CA LEU A 103 -15.26 -2.85 -1.87
C LEU A 103 -15.83 -2.96 -0.46
N GLU A 104 -14.93 -2.99 0.52
CA GLU A 104 -15.25 -3.14 1.94
C GLU A 104 -14.96 -1.83 2.70
N HIS A 105 -15.88 -1.45 3.61
CA HIS A 105 -15.67 -0.33 4.51
C HIS A 105 -15.22 -0.86 5.87
N GLY A 106 -13.98 -0.57 6.26
CA GLY A 106 -13.44 -1.07 7.51
C GLY A 106 -11.94 -0.92 7.64
N ASP A 107 -11.43 -1.42 8.74
CA ASP A 107 -9.99 -1.50 8.99
C ASP A 107 -9.44 -2.82 8.45
N VAL A 108 -8.34 -2.74 7.73
CA VAL A 108 -7.65 -3.93 7.20
C VAL A 108 -7.14 -4.87 8.29
N VAL A 109 -6.92 -4.37 9.51
CA VAL A 109 -6.50 -5.21 10.65
C VAL A 109 -7.59 -6.24 11.00
N ASP A 110 -8.84 -5.85 10.82
CA ASP A 110 -10.01 -6.69 11.09
C ASP A 110 -10.49 -7.46 9.85
N TYR A 111 -9.99 -7.08 8.66
CA TYR A 111 -10.39 -7.67 7.38
C TYR A 111 -9.70 -9.01 7.12
N GLN A 112 -10.47 -9.94 6.57
CA GLN A 112 -9.99 -11.21 6.05
C GLN A 112 -10.51 -11.42 4.64
N ALA A 113 -9.60 -11.56 3.66
CA ALA A 113 -9.98 -11.94 2.31
C ALA A 113 -10.60 -13.36 2.32
N PRO A 114 -11.62 -13.61 1.48
CA PRO A 114 -12.28 -14.93 1.41
C PRO A 114 -11.34 -16.06 1.02
N GLU A 115 -10.31 -15.74 0.23
CA GLU A 115 -9.34 -16.69 -0.29
C GLU A 115 -7.91 -16.10 -0.20
N PRO A 116 -6.86 -16.95 -0.24
CA PRO A 116 -5.48 -16.46 -0.27
C PRO A 116 -5.23 -15.52 -1.45
N LEU A 117 -4.48 -14.46 -1.20
CA LEU A 117 -4.21 -13.42 -2.18
C LEU A 117 -2.90 -13.70 -2.95
N ASP A 118 -2.87 -13.32 -4.22
CA ASP A 118 -1.68 -13.32 -5.08
C ASP A 118 -0.88 -12.03 -4.93
N GLY A 119 -1.58 -10.92 -4.67
CA GLY A 119 -0.97 -9.61 -4.50
C GLY A 119 -1.67 -8.75 -3.45
N VAL A 120 -0.88 -7.83 -2.86
CA VAL A 120 -1.38 -6.74 -2.03
C VAL A 120 -0.76 -5.44 -2.50
N LEU A 121 -1.57 -4.41 -2.69
CA LEU A 121 -1.15 -3.06 -3.05
C LEU A 121 -1.47 -2.06 -1.94
N PHE A 122 -0.50 -1.21 -1.61
CA PHE A 122 -0.69 0.02 -0.86
C PHE A 122 -0.46 1.20 -1.80
N GLY A 123 -1.51 1.91 -2.17
CA GLY A 123 -1.45 3.05 -3.07
C GLY A 123 -1.59 4.38 -2.33
N PHE A 124 -0.49 5.04 -1.97
CA PHE A 124 -0.46 6.28 -1.17
C PHE A 124 -1.18 6.16 0.18
N SER A 125 -1.19 4.99 0.77
CA SER A 125 -1.95 4.69 1.98
C SER A 125 -1.07 4.27 3.16
N TYR A 126 0.03 3.55 2.92
CA TYR A 126 0.85 2.96 3.98
C TYR A 126 1.39 3.97 5.00
N SER A 127 1.97 5.07 4.52
CA SER A 127 2.55 6.12 5.37
C SER A 127 1.52 6.95 6.13
N THR A 128 0.23 6.81 5.79
CA THR A 128 -0.88 7.50 6.47
C THR A 128 -1.55 6.65 7.55
N MET A 129 -1.26 5.35 7.59
CA MET A 129 -1.94 4.40 8.47
C MET A 129 -1.37 4.42 9.89
N PRO A 130 -2.20 4.56 10.92
CA PRO A 130 -1.81 4.18 12.27
C PRO A 130 -1.51 2.67 12.29
N HIS A 131 -0.57 2.26 13.14
CA HIS A 131 -0.20 0.84 13.30
C HIS A 131 0.23 0.12 11.99
N HIS A 132 0.85 0.84 11.04
CA HIS A 132 1.27 0.34 9.73
C HIS A 132 2.05 -0.98 9.78
N HIS A 133 2.81 -1.27 10.84
CA HIS A 133 3.47 -2.56 11.02
C HIS A 133 2.48 -3.72 11.23
N ALA A 134 1.41 -3.50 12.00
CA ALA A 134 0.36 -4.50 12.18
C ALA A 134 -0.41 -4.72 10.87
N VAL A 135 -0.65 -3.63 10.14
CA VAL A 135 -1.29 -3.68 8.82
C VAL A 135 -0.45 -4.47 7.82
N LEU A 136 0.88 -4.24 7.77
CA LEU A 136 1.76 -5.02 6.88
C LEU A 136 1.79 -6.50 7.25
N ARG A 137 1.88 -6.84 8.54
CA ARG A 137 1.81 -8.24 8.99
C ARG A 137 0.50 -8.89 8.57
N ARG A 138 -0.63 -8.19 8.73
CA ARG A 138 -1.95 -8.68 8.32
C ARG A 138 -2.03 -8.90 6.82
N ALA A 139 -1.51 -7.96 6.02
CA ALA A 139 -1.44 -8.06 4.57
C ALA A 139 -0.61 -9.28 4.13
N LEU A 140 0.59 -9.45 4.69
CA LEU A 140 1.46 -10.59 4.39
C LEU A 140 0.86 -11.93 4.83
N ALA A 141 0.11 -11.96 5.95
CA ALA A 141 -0.57 -13.17 6.40
C ALA A 141 -1.59 -13.69 5.38
N GLN A 142 -2.27 -12.79 4.66
CA GLN A 142 -3.29 -13.11 3.67
C GLN A 142 -2.72 -13.48 2.28
N LEU A 143 -1.44 -13.15 2.01
CA LEU A 143 -0.78 -13.59 0.78
C LEU A 143 -0.51 -15.09 0.81
N ARG A 144 -0.68 -15.76 -0.35
CA ARG A 144 -0.14 -17.11 -0.55
C ARG A 144 1.40 -17.09 -0.52
N PRO A 145 2.06 -18.22 -0.26
CA PRO A 145 3.50 -18.34 -0.48
C PRO A 145 3.88 -17.90 -1.90
N GLY A 146 4.91 -17.05 -2.03
CA GLY A 146 5.29 -16.46 -3.32
C GLY A 146 4.41 -15.30 -3.81
N GLY A 147 3.34 -14.95 -3.09
CA GLY A 147 2.54 -13.75 -3.36
C GLY A 147 3.33 -12.47 -3.09
N ARG A 148 2.93 -11.38 -3.72
CA ARG A 148 3.69 -10.12 -3.70
C ARG A 148 2.97 -8.99 -2.98
N VAL A 149 3.74 -8.18 -2.26
CA VAL A 149 3.29 -6.89 -1.73
C VAL A 149 3.99 -5.76 -2.47
N CYS A 150 3.22 -4.75 -2.83
CA CYS A 150 3.72 -3.51 -3.44
C CYS A 150 3.27 -2.31 -2.61
N VAL A 151 4.18 -1.38 -2.40
CA VAL A 151 3.88 -0.07 -1.83
C VAL A 151 4.33 0.99 -2.83
N MET A 152 3.40 1.85 -3.25
CA MET A 152 3.70 3.08 -3.96
C MET A 152 3.32 4.25 -3.06
N ASP A 153 4.26 5.17 -2.85
CA ASP A 153 4.05 6.31 -1.95
C ASP A 153 4.98 7.47 -2.30
N ALA A 154 4.74 8.61 -1.67
CA ALA A 154 5.61 9.77 -1.76
C ALA A 154 6.72 9.70 -0.72
N THR A 155 7.85 10.33 -1.02
CA THR A 155 8.97 10.47 -0.08
C THR A 155 9.65 11.83 -0.26
N LEU A 156 10.48 12.20 0.70
CA LEU A 156 11.27 13.40 0.57
C LEU A 156 12.49 13.15 -0.33
N PRO A 157 12.82 14.09 -1.23
CA PRO A 157 14.07 13.99 -1.98
C PRO A 157 15.28 13.86 -1.06
N PRO A 158 16.30 13.10 -1.45
CA PRO A 158 17.48 12.91 -0.61
C PRO A 158 18.31 14.21 -0.43
N GLY A 159 19.09 14.26 0.64
CA GLY A 159 20.07 15.30 0.87
C GLY A 159 19.52 16.63 1.38
N ARG A 160 20.16 17.75 1.00
CA ARG A 160 19.83 19.10 1.51
C ARG A 160 18.44 19.58 1.08
N TRP A 161 17.99 19.18 -0.09
CA TRP A 161 16.66 19.54 -0.62
C TRP A 161 15.54 18.95 0.23
N GLY A 162 15.63 17.67 0.58
CA GLY A 162 14.65 17.04 1.48
C GLY A 162 14.63 17.70 2.85
N ARG A 163 15.80 18.03 3.41
CA ARG A 163 15.87 18.76 4.69
C ARG A 163 15.23 20.15 4.61
N MET A 164 15.40 20.85 3.50
CA MET A 164 14.82 22.19 3.31
C MET A 164 13.30 22.16 3.23
N ILE A 165 12.72 21.16 2.55
CA ILE A 165 11.26 21.06 2.39
C ILE A 165 10.57 20.28 3.53
N LEU A 166 11.34 19.62 4.41
CA LEU A 166 10.81 18.82 5.52
C LEU A 166 9.83 19.61 6.42
N PRO A 167 10.11 20.86 6.86
CA PRO A 167 9.16 21.61 7.68
C PRO A 167 7.81 21.83 7.00
N LEU A 168 7.83 22.14 5.70
CA LEU A 168 6.61 22.27 4.89
C LEU A 168 5.89 20.92 4.76
N SER A 169 6.62 19.84 4.52
CA SER A 169 6.03 18.50 4.43
C SER A 169 5.38 18.07 5.73
N VAL A 170 6.00 18.34 6.87
CA VAL A 170 5.43 18.07 8.20
C VAL A 170 4.19 18.93 8.44
N TRP A 171 4.22 20.20 8.05
CA TRP A 171 3.05 21.08 8.15
C TRP A 171 1.89 20.57 7.27
N LEU A 172 2.19 20.21 6.01
CA LEU A 172 1.22 19.62 5.08
C LEU A 172 0.66 18.30 5.62
N MET A 173 1.52 17.42 6.16
CA MET A 173 1.08 16.19 6.80
C MET A 173 0.07 16.45 7.93
N LYS A 174 0.30 17.49 8.73
CA LYS A 174 -0.61 17.89 9.82
C LYS A 174 -1.96 18.40 9.31
N HIS A 175 -2.00 19.03 8.15
CA HIS A 175 -3.16 19.78 7.64
C HIS A 175 -3.79 19.17 6.37
N THR A 176 -3.14 18.19 5.75
CA THR A 176 -3.61 17.54 4.51
C THR A 176 -3.63 16.00 4.62
N LEU A 177 -3.69 15.32 3.48
CA LEU A 177 -3.66 13.86 3.33
C LEU A 177 -2.25 13.28 3.17
N LEU A 178 -1.22 14.11 3.20
CA LEU A 178 0.15 13.62 3.00
C LEU A 178 0.54 12.66 4.11
N GLY A 179 1.22 11.58 3.72
CA GLY A 179 1.77 10.58 4.61
C GLY A 179 2.82 11.14 5.57
N ASN A 180 3.17 10.36 6.56
CA ASN A 180 4.21 10.71 7.52
C ASN A 180 5.59 10.59 6.85
N PRO A 181 6.37 11.69 6.69
CA PRO A 181 7.66 11.66 6.01
C PRO A 181 8.75 10.89 6.79
N TYR A 182 8.51 10.53 8.04
CA TYR A 182 9.43 9.74 8.87
C TYR A 182 9.18 8.23 8.78
N ILE A 183 8.11 7.80 8.12
CA ILE A 183 7.86 6.38 7.86
C ILE A 183 8.56 6.03 6.54
N HIS A 184 9.35 4.97 6.58
CA HIS A 184 10.07 4.43 5.42
C HIS A 184 9.53 3.04 5.06
N PRO A 185 8.39 2.96 4.34
CA PRO A 185 7.71 1.70 4.04
C PRO A 185 8.62 0.67 3.37
N TRP A 186 9.54 1.11 2.52
CA TRP A 186 10.49 0.23 1.83
C TRP A 186 11.39 -0.56 2.79
N GLU A 187 11.77 0.01 3.95
CA GLU A 187 12.55 -0.73 4.95
C GLU A 187 11.71 -1.82 5.60
N HIS A 188 10.44 -1.54 5.85
CA HIS A 188 9.52 -2.51 6.45
C HIS A 188 9.27 -3.68 5.50
N VAL A 189 9.03 -3.39 4.21
CA VAL A 189 8.84 -4.41 3.17
C VAL A 189 10.12 -5.23 2.99
N ALA A 190 11.29 -4.57 2.88
CA ALA A 190 12.57 -5.26 2.71
C ALA A 190 12.89 -6.25 3.83
N ARG A 191 12.59 -5.89 5.09
CA ARG A 191 12.79 -6.77 6.25
C ARG A 191 11.81 -7.95 6.31
N ALA A 192 10.58 -7.74 5.81
CA ALA A 192 9.48 -8.69 5.96
C ALA A 192 9.35 -9.68 4.78
N THR A 193 10.06 -9.45 3.68
CA THR A 193 9.90 -10.18 2.42
C THR A 193 11.25 -10.62 1.83
N VAL A 194 11.20 -11.34 0.72
CA VAL A 194 12.37 -11.65 -0.14
C VAL A 194 12.21 -10.98 -1.50
N ASP A 195 13.23 -11.02 -2.35
CA ASP A 195 13.25 -10.43 -3.69
C ASP A 195 12.83 -8.95 -3.70
N PHE A 196 13.27 -8.22 -2.68
CA PHE A 196 12.95 -6.81 -2.53
C PHE A 196 13.50 -5.99 -3.69
N GLN A 197 12.65 -5.12 -4.24
CA GLN A 197 13.03 -4.15 -5.28
C GLN A 197 12.40 -2.80 -4.97
N ILE A 198 13.12 -1.74 -5.32
CA ILE A 198 12.61 -0.36 -5.22
C ILE A 198 13.01 0.43 -6.48
N ARG A 199 12.09 1.28 -6.94
CA ARG A 199 12.33 2.25 -8.02
C ARG A 199 11.83 3.61 -7.58
N HIS A 200 12.63 4.63 -7.86
CA HIS A 200 12.30 6.02 -7.58
C HIS A 200 11.89 6.74 -8.86
N PHE A 201 10.97 7.69 -8.70
CA PHE A 201 10.40 8.49 -9.77
C PHE A 201 10.43 9.97 -9.41
N LEU A 202 10.35 10.83 -10.42
CA LEU A 202 10.22 12.28 -10.27
C LEU A 202 11.22 12.87 -9.26
N PHE A 203 12.52 12.75 -9.57
CA PHE A 203 13.62 13.21 -8.70
C PHE A 203 13.55 12.61 -7.27
N SER A 204 13.12 11.38 -7.17
CA SER A 204 12.90 10.65 -5.90
C SER A 204 11.78 11.21 -5.01
N ALA A 205 10.83 11.97 -5.57
CA ALA A 205 9.65 12.39 -4.82
C ALA A 205 8.61 11.27 -4.64
N TYR A 206 8.67 10.25 -5.52
CA TYR A 206 7.84 9.06 -5.45
C TYR A 206 8.68 7.81 -5.56
N TYR A 207 8.17 6.73 -5.01
CA TYR A 207 8.78 5.41 -5.16
C TYR A 207 7.70 4.33 -5.31
N VAL A 208 8.13 3.22 -5.88
CA VAL A 208 7.43 1.94 -5.87
C VAL A 208 8.39 0.91 -5.34
N CYS A 209 8.02 0.23 -4.28
CA CYS A 209 8.78 -0.92 -3.79
C CYS A 209 7.91 -2.17 -3.75
N ARG A 210 8.51 -3.31 -3.99
CA ARG A 210 7.87 -4.61 -3.92
C ARG A 210 8.71 -5.62 -3.16
N GLY A 211 8.05 -6.62 -2.60
CA GLY A 211 8.68 -7.80 -2.02
C GLY A 211 7.79 -9.02 -2.17
N THR A 212 8.39 -10.18 -2.12
CA THR A 212 7.72 -11.49 -2.25
C THR A 212 7.61 -12.14 -0.86
N LYS A 213 6.43 -12.65 -0.52
CA LYS A 213 6.25 -13.44 0.71
C LYS A 213 7.09 -14.72 0.61
N ARG A 214 7.86 -15.02 1.66
CA ARG A 214 8.64 -16.25 1.74
C ARG A 214 7.78 -17.49 1.53
N THR A 215 8.33 -18.46 0.83
CA THR A 215 7.76 -19.81 0.77
C THR A 215 8.11 -20.59 2.04
N ASP A 216 7.34 -21.63 2.35
CA ASP A 216 7.57 -22.45 3.55
C ASP A 216 8.99 -23.06 3.56
N THR A 217 9.52 -23.42 2.40
CA THR A 217 10.90 -23.91 2.24
C THR A 217 11.94 -22.84 2.63
N GLN A 218 11.69 -21.56 2.30
CA GLN A 218 12.57 -20.45 2.66
C GLN A 218 12.44 -20.06 4.14
N GLN A 219 11.29 -20.31 4.76
CA GLN A 219 11.12 -20.14 6.20
C GLN A 219 11.88 -21.22 6.98
N SER A 220 11.82 -22.46 6.55
CA SER A 220 12.55 -23.58 7.17
C SER A 220 14.07 -23.40 7.09
N SER A 221 14.61 -22.97 5.96
CA SER A 221 16.05 -22.74 5.80
C SER A 221 16.60 -21.59 6.67
N VAL A 222 15.80 -20.57 6.94
CA VAL A 222 16.18 -19.48 7.86
C VAL A 222 16.19 -19.95 9.31
N LEU A 223 15.26 -20.82 9.70
CA LEU A 223 15.21 -21.42 11.02
C LEU A 223 16.37 -22.40 11.22
N GLU A 224 16.67 -23.25 10.24
CA GLU A 224 17.82 -24.16 10.28
C GLU A 224 19.16 -23.40 10.34
N GLY A 225 19.33 -22.33 9.56
CA GLY A 225 20.52 -21.48 9.61
C GLY A 225 20.69 -20.75 10.95
N ALA A 226 19.61 -20.37 11.62
CA ALA A 226 19.64 -19.77 12.93
C ALA A 226 20.00 -20.79 14.03
N PHE A 227 19.56 -22.04 13.90
CA PHE A 227 19.92 -23.14 14.83
C PHE A 227 21.40 -23.51 14.69
N VAL A 228 21.93 -23.62 13.48
CA VAL A 228 23.36 -23.94 13.23
C VAL A 228 24.29 -22.85 13.76
N GLN A 229 23.90 -21.59 13.72
CA GLN A 229 24.70 -20.49 14.31
C GLN A 229 24.65 -20.46 15.85
N SER A 230 23.60 -20.96 16.46
CA SER A 230 23.49 -21.10 17.92
C SER A 230 24.35 -22.23 18.46
N GLU A 231 24.44 -23.37 17.77
CA GLU A 231 25.29 -24.51 18.16
C GLU A 231 26.80 -24.27 17.91
N ALA A 232 27.13 -23.34 17.02
CA ALA A 232 28.55 -22.97 16.76
C ALA A 232 29.08 -21.91 17.73
N ALA A 233 28.22 -21.36 18.58
CA ALA A 233 28.56 -20.33 19.58
C ALA A 233 28.64 -20.86 21.03
N GLU A 234 28.36 -22.14 21.26
CA GLU A 234 28.62 -22.89 22.49
C GLU A 234 29.91 -23.71 22.35
#